data_16aa467b55faac212d9148f5f68cd6bc
#
_entry.id   16aa467b55faac212d9148f5f68cd6bc
#
_cell.length_a   1.000
_cell.length_b   1.000
_cell.length_c   1.000
_cell.angle_alpha   90.00
_cell.angle_beta   90.00
_cell.angle_gamma   90.00
#
_symmetry.space_group_name_H-M   'P 1'
#
loop_
_entity.id
_entity.type
_entity.pdbx_description
1 polymer ?
#
loop_
_entity_poly.entity_id
_entity_poly.type
_entity_poly.pdbx_seq_one_letter_code
_entity_poly.pdbx_strand_id
1 'polypeptide(L)'
;HSDKLKLGYFYESIPTKNPPLKSIKPLYVREGGGIQNLLFASFGLFTLFGILLTVYLRRRYLTKRGAIFDTVQWDILEKSAGGPLNTDDINELLGIETVSWEVQRRKRSEFIKQLNETSKKQLGEEVLLRERSEQDKRQVLYVLNPRLESALARLL
;
A
#
# COMPACT_ATOMS: atom_id res chain seq x y z
N HIS A 1 -28.70 18.21 -25.55
CA HIS A 1 -28.49 19.66 -25.31
C HIS A 1 -27.92 20.23 -26.59
N SER A 2 -28.76 21.00 -27.29
CA SER A 2 -28.42 21.61 -28.56
C SER A 2 -27.52 22.82 -28.33
N ASP A 3 -26.31 22.71 -28.85
CA ASP A 3 -25.39 23.85 -28.95
C ASP A 3 -26.04 24.92 -29.86
N LYS A 4 -26.49 26.01 -29.29
CA LYS A 4 -26.98 27.15 -30.03
C LYS A 4 -25.79 27.84 -30.67
N LEU A 5 -25.60 27.59 -31.97
CA LEU A 5 -24.71 28.36 -32.82
C LEU A 5 -25.30 29.78 -32.95
N LYS A 6 -24.67 30.76 -32.27
CA LYS A 6 -24.96 32.17 -32.55
C LYS A 6 -24.15 32.60 -33.75
N LEU A 7 -24.84 32.69 -34.92
CA LEU A 7 -24.29 33.34 -36.09
C LEU A 7 -24.46 34.85 -35.91
N GLY A 8 -23.38 35.56 -35.70
CA GLY A 8 -23.35 37.03 -35.76
C GLY A 8 -22.96 37.49 -37.14
N TYR A 9 -23.82 38.21 -37.78
CA TYR A 9 -23.53 38.86 -39.06
C TYR A 9 -23.08 40.30 -38.79
N PHE A 10 -21.91 40.69 -39.25
CA PHE A 10 -21.47 42.07 -39.30
C PHE A 10 -21.75 42.63 -40.70
N TYR A 11 -22.61 43.63 -40.78
CA TYR A 11 -22.79 44.43 -42.00
C TYR A 11 -21.89 45.65 -41.89
N GLU A 12 -20.83 45.72 -42.67
CA GLU A 12 -20.12 46.95 -42.93
C GLU A 12 -20.86 47.74 -44.01
N SER A 13 -21.39 48.91 -43.70
CA SER A 13 -22.10 49.77 -44.65
C SER A 13 -21.09 50.32 -45.68
N ILE A 14 -21.20 49.78 -46.91
CA ILE A 14 -20.40 50.24 -48.03
C ILE A 14 -21.19 51.34 -48.77
N PRO A 15 -20.69 52.57 -48.83
CA PRO A 15 -21.26 53.56 -49.72
C PRO A 15 -20.75 53.32 -51.13
N THR A 16 -21.66 53.10 -52.06
CA THR A 16 -21.53 53.22 -53.51
C THR A 16 -21.55 51.93 -54.36
N LYS A 17 -22.26 52.13 -55.45
CA LYS A 17 -22.34 51.39 -56.72
C LYS A 17 -21.55 50.08 -56.81
N ASN A 18 -22.34 49.00 -56.80
CA ASN A 18 -21.89 47.64 -57.06
C ASN A 18 -20.77 47.13 -56.13
N PRO A 19 -21.11 46.78 -54.87
CA PRO A 19 -20.13 46.11 -54.01
C PRO A 19 -19.84 44.72 -54.55
N PRO A 20 -18.58 44.34 -54.73
CA PRO A 20 -18.23 42.96 -54.95
C PRO A 20 -18.65 42.18 -53.71
N LEU A 21 -19.34 41.05 -53.93
CA LEU A 21 -19.67 40.06 -52.89
C LEU A 21 -18.37 39.63 -52.21
N LYS A 22 -17.92 40.39 -51.21
CA LYS A 22 -16.82 39.96 -50.34
C LYS A 22 -17.33 38.90 -49.40
N SER A 23 -16.68 37.78 -49.45
CA SER A 23 -16.93 36.59 -48.67
C SER A 23 -17.25 36.89 -47.21
N ILE A 24 -18.44 36.51 -46.77
CA ILE A 24 -18.81 36.49 -45.36
C ILE A 24 -17.90 35.44 -44.70
N LYS A 25 -16.96 35.83 -43.89
CA LYS A 25 -16.18 34.92 -43.04
C LYS A 25 -17.01 34.59 -41.82
N PRO A 26 -17.47 33.34 -41.64
CA PRO A 26 -18.12 32.97 -40.39
C PRO A 26 -17.10 33.05 -39.24
N LEU A 27 -17.37 33.86 -38.25
CA LEU A 27 -16.58 33.88 -37.01
C LEU A 27 -17.07 32.73 -36.16
N TYR A 28 -16.36 31.60 -36.21
CA TYR A 28 -16.59 30.50 -35.29
C TYR A 28 -15.97 30.88 -33.94
N VAL A 29 -16.78 31.36 -33.03
CA VAL A 29 -16.39 31.40 -31.61
C VAL A 29 -16.76 30.07 -31.02
N ARG A 30 -15.80 29.20 -30.90
CA ARG A 30 -15.96 27.90 -30.19
C ARG A 30 -15.92 28.20 -28.67
N GLU A 31 -17.07 28.65 -28.15
CA GLU A 31 -17.25 28.72 -26.68
C GLU A 31 -17.49 27.30 -26.16
N GLY A 32 -16.53 26.73 -25.45
CA GLY A 32 -16.72 25.45 -24.77
C GLY A 32 -15.43 24.65 -24.54
N GLY A 33 -14.36 24.90 -25.30
CA GLY A 33 -13.11 24.13 -25.14
C GLY A 33 -12.38 24.34 -23.83
N GLY A 34 -12.55 25.49 -23.19
CA GLY A 34 -11.85 25.85 -21.96
C GLY A 34 -12.31 25.04 -20.73
N ILE A 35 -13.62 24.87 -20.57
CA ILE A 35 -14.19 24.17 -19.41
C ILE A 35 -13.89 22.67 -19.48
N GLN A 36 -14.03 22.05 -20.66
CA GLN A 36 -13.70 20.65 -20.85
C GLN A 36 -12.22 20.37 -20.58
N ASN A 37 -11.33 21.21 -21.10
CA ASN A 37 -9.89 21.07 -20.85
C ASN A 37 -9.54 21.25 -19.37
N LEU A 38 -10.22 22.15 -18.66
CA LEU A 38 -10.05 22.39 -17.23
C LEU A 38 -10.53 21.17 -16.43
N LEU A 39 -11.64 20.52 -16.82
CA LEU A 39 -12.15 19.32 -16.19
C LEU A 39 -11.20 18.13 -16.40
N PHE A 40 -10.66 17.95 -17.61
CA PHE A 40 -9.68 16.89 -17.87
C PHE A 40 -8.37 17.13 -17.11
N ALA A 41 -7.90 18.37 -17.03
CA ALA A 41 -6.71 18.73 -16.27
C ALA A 41 -6.90 18.47 -14.76
N SER A 42 -8.07 18.84 -14.21
CA SER A 42 -8.38 18.61 -12.80
C SER A 42 -8.50 17.12 -12.48
N PHE A 43 -9.14 16.32 -13.37
CA PHE A 43 -9.22 14.86 -13.20
C PHE A 43 -7.84 14.20 -13.27
N GLY A 44 -6.99 14.62 -14.22
CA GLY A 44 -5.60 14.17 -14.33
C GLY A 44 -4.77 14.49 -13.07
N LEU A 45 -4.94 15.68 -12.50
CA LEU A 45 -4.27 16.07 -11.26
C LEU A 45 -4.74 15.24 -10.06
N PHE A 46 -6.04 14.98 -9.96
CA PHE A 46 -6.62 14.16 -8.90
C PHE A 46 -6.14 12.71 -8.95
N THR A 47 -6.08 12.11 -10.14
CA THR A 47 -5.57 10.74 -10.31
C THR A 47 -4.08 10.65 -9.97
N LEU A 48 -3.27 11.63 -10.41
CA LEU A 48 -1.85 11.69 -10.07
C LEU A 48 -1.64 11.83 -8.56
N PHE A 49 -2.42 12.71 -7.91
CA PHE A 49 -2.37 12.89 -6.47
C PHE A 49 -2.77 11.60 -5.73
N GLY A 50 -3.81 10.90 -6.18
CA GLY A 50 -4.23 9.62 -5.63
C GLY A 50 -3.14 8.55 -5.71
N ILE A 51 -2.46 8.45 -6.86
CA ILE A 51 -1.34 7.52 -7.05
C ILE A 51 -0.17 7.87 -6.12
N LEU A 52 0.23 9.15 -6.07
CA LEU A 52 1.32 9.61 -5.20
C LEU A 52 1.01 9.37 -3.71
N LEU A 53 -0.23 9.66 -3.30
CA LEU A 53 -0.68 9.41 -1.93
C LEU A 53 -0.63 7.91 -1.59
N THR A 54 -1.10 7.05 -2.49
CA THR A 54 -1.06 5.59 -2.31
C THR A 54 0.37 5.09 -2.18
N VAL A 55 1.28 5.55 -3.06
CA VAL A 55 2.72 5.20 -2.99
C VAL A 55 3.35 5.71 -1.70
N TYR A 56 3.03 6.94 -1.29
CA TYR A 56 3.53 7.53 -0.05
C TYR A 56 3.05 6.74 1.18
N LEU A 57 1.76 6.43 1.26
CA LEU A 57 1.19 5.66 2.36
C LEU A 57 1.78 4.25 2.41
N ARG A 58 1.92 3.58 1.26
CA ARG A 58 2.55 2.27 1.15
C ARG A 58 4.02 2.30 1.61
N ARG A 59 4.80 3.29 1.18
CA ARG A 59 6.20 3.47 1.64
C ARG A 59 6.26 3.70 3.14
N ARG A 60 5.42 4.57 3.68
CA ARG A 60 5.37 4.86 5.12
C ARG A 60 4.99 3.62 5.92
N TYR A 61 4.07 2.81 5.40
CA TYR A 61 3.66 1.55 6.01
C TYR A 61 4.81 0.53 6.02
N LEU A 62 5.47 0.32 4.88
CA LEU A 62 6.60 -0.59 4.77
C LEU A 62 7.80 -0.15 5.64
N THR A 63 8.05 1.16 5.73
CA THR A 63 9.12 1.68 6.59
C THR A 63 8.82 1.45 8.07
N LYS A 64 7.56 1.58 8.49
CA LYS A 64 7.16 1.26 9.87
C LYS A 64 7.25 -0.23 10.16
N ARG A 65 6.85 -1.08 9.21
CA ARG A 65 6.92 -2.54 9.32
C ARG A 65 8.38 -3.00 9.49
N GLY A 66 9.30 -2.54 8.65
CA GLY A 66 10.73 -2.87 8.74
C GLY A 66 11.47 -2.19 9.88
N ALA A 67 10.86 -1.19 10.54
CA ALA A 67 11.49 -0.51 11.67
C ALA A 67 11.35 -1.26 13.01
N ILE A 68 10.37 -2.17 13.12
CA ILE A 68 10.12 -2.92 14.37
C ILE A 68 10.75 -4.31 14.30
N PHE A 69 10.49 -5.03 13.24
CA PHE A 69 10.94 -6.40 13.03
C PHE A 69 11.64 -6.53 11.68
N ASP A 70 12.63 -7.41 11.57
CA ASP A 70 13.26 -7.76 10.31
C ASP A 70 12.33 -8.67 9.46
N THR A 71 12.73 -8.95 8.22
CA THR A 71 11.92 -9.73 7.29
C THR A 71 11.62 -11.14 7.82
N VAL A 72 12.65 -11.81 8.37
CA VAL A 72 12.49 -13.19 8.89
C VAL A 72 11.60 -13.21 10.14
N GLN A 73 11.72 -12.18 10.97
CA GLN A 73 10.87 -12.01 12.14
C GLN A 73 9.40 -11.82 11.72
N TRP A 74 9.14 -11.05 10.67
CA TRP A 74 7.80 -10.90 10.12
C TRP A 74 7.24 -12.19 9.55
N ASP A 75 8.02 -12.97 8.81
CA ASP A 75 7.58 -14.24 8.24
C ASP A 75 7.16 -15.23 9.35
N ILE A 76 7.91 -15.27 10.44
CA ILE A 76 7.57 -16.10 11.62
C ILE A 76 6.28 -15.59 12.28
N LEU A 77 6.11 -14.27 12.44
CA LEU A 77 4.90 -13.70 13.04
C LEU A 77 3.67 -13.94 12.17
N GLU A 78 3.78 -13.79 10.86
CA GLU A 78 2.71 -14.05 9.90
C GLU A 78 2.30 -15.52 9.91
N LYS A 79 3.27 -16.44 9.92
CA LYS A 79 2.99 -17.89 10.01
C LYS A 79 2.38 -18.25 11.37
N SER A 80 2.83 -17.61 12.48
CA SER A 80 2.29 -17.83 13.82
C SER A 80 0.86 -17.29 14.01
N ALA A 81 0.46 -16.28 13.25
CA ALA A 81 -0.91 -15.79 13.22
C ALA A 81 -1.89 -16.81 12.61
N GLY A 82 -1.39 -17.71 11.75
CA GLY A 82 -2.16 -18.82 11.17
C GLY A 82 -2.30 -20.03 12.10
N GLY A 83 -1.52 -20.09 13.19
CA GLY A 83 -1.57 -21.19 14.16
C GLY A 83 -0.25 -21.41 14.91
N PRO A 84 -0.23 -22.35 15.86
CA PRO A 84 0.98 -22.68 16.62
C PRO A 84 2.10 -23.19 15.70
N LEU A 85 3.32 -22.72 15.90
CA LEU A 85 4.50 -23.18 15.18
C LEU A 85 5.25 -24.23 16.00
N ASN A 86 5.65 -25.31 15.37
CA ASN A 86 6.54 -26.28 15.97
C ASN A 86 8.03 -25.88 15.78
N THR A 87 8.95 -26.68 16.32
CA THR A 87 10.39 -26.41 16.22
C THR A 87 10.91 -26.54 14.79
N ASP A 88 10.32 -27.40 13.97
CA ASP A 88 10.74 -27.68 12.60
C ASP A 88 10.29 -26.54 11.67
N ASP A 89 9.07 -26.03 11.87
CA ASP A 89 8.56 -24.85 11.16
C ASP A 89 9.50 -23.64 11.32
N ILE A 90 9.99 -23.43 12.56
CA ILE A 90 10.92 -22.31 12.81
C ILE A 90 12.29 -22.58 12.21
N ASN A 91 12.79 -23.82 12.25
CA ASN A 91 14.05 -24.18 11.62
C ASN A 91 14.01 -23.97 10.10
N GLU A 92 12.88 -24.32 9.46
CA GLU A 92 12.64 -24.07 8.05
C GLU A 92 12.70 -22.58 7.72
N LEU A 93 11.95 -21.75 8.44
CA LEU A 93 11.92 -20.31 8.24
C LEU A 93 13.28 -19.64 8.47
N LEU A 94 14.09 -20.20 9.37
CA LEU A 94 15.46 -19.75 9.63
C LEU A 94 16.49 -20.30 8.64
N GLY A 95 16.11 -21.26 7.77
CA GLY A 95 17.03 -21.92 6.83
C GLY A 95 18.12 -22.72 7.53
N ILE A 96 17.84 -23.31 8.70
CA ILE A 96 18.82 -24.04 9.52
C ILE A 96 18.57 -25.55 9.60
N GLU A 97 17.75 -26.11 8.71
CA GLU A 97 17.39 -27.54 8.72
C GLU A 97 18.59 -28.47 8.50
N THR A 98 19.57 -27.99 7.72
CA THR A 98 20.73 -28.79 7.30
C THR A 98 21.87 -28.82 8.32
N VAL A 99 21.82 -27.99 9.37
CA VAL A 99 22.88 -27.95 10.40
C VAL A 99 22.61 -28.92 11.54
N SER A 100 23.60 -29.22 12.38
CA SER A 100 23.45 -30.16 13.51
C SER A 100 22.35 -29.69 14.49
N TRP A 101 21.69 -30.65 15.14
CA TRP A 101 20.61 -30.40 16.08
C TRP A 101 20.97 -29.39 17.20
N GLU A 102 22.18 -29.43 17.71
CA GLU A 102 22.64 -28.49 18.73
C GLU A 102 22.72 -27.05 18.22
N VAL A 103 23.18 -26.89 16.96
CA VAL A 103 23.27 -25.58 16.31
C VAL A 103 21.86 -25.07 16.00
N GLN A 104 20.95 -25.92 15.51
CA GLN A 104 19.54 -25.57 15.31
C GLN A 104 18.92 -25.05 16.60
N ARG A 105 19.06 -25.82 17.68
CA ARG A 105 18.52 -25.47 19.00
C ARG A 105 19.05 -24.12 19.50
N ARG A 106 20.35 -23.88 19.38
CA ARG A 106 20.97 -22.62 19.81
C ARG A 106 20.48 -21.46 18.98
N LYS A 107 20.55 -21.54 17.65
CA LYS A 107 20.12 -20.46 16.73
C LYS A 107 18.65 -20.13 16.92
N ARG A 108 17.77 -21.15 17.00
CA ARG A 108 16.34 -20.95 17.25
C ARG A 108 16.10 -20.24 18.58
N SER A 109 16.76 -20.69 19.66
CA SER A 109 16.63 -20.08 20.99
C SER A 109 17.08 -18.63 21.02
N GLU A 110 18.20 -18.33 20.36
CA GLU A 110 18.73 -16.97 20.21
C GLU A 110 17.76 -16.07 19.42
N PHE A 111 17.25 -16.58 18.30
CA PHE A 111 16.30 -15.85 17.48
C PHE A 111 15.00 -15.53 18.22
N ILE A 112 14.38 -16.54 18.86
CA ILE A 112 13.13 -16.33 19.64
C ILE A 112 13.38 -15.32 20.77
N LYS A 113 14.52 -15.40 21.44
CA LYS A 113 14.88 -14.44 22.47
C LYS A 113 14.98 -13.02 21.92
N GLN A 114 15.69 -12.82 20.81
CA GLN A 114 15.79 -11.51 20.14
C GLN A 114 14.44 -10.97 19.70
N LEU A 115 13.61 -11.82 19.10
CA LEU A 115 12.26 -11.45 18.67
C LEU A 115 11.40 -10.98 19.86
N ASN A 116 11.40 -11.74 20.96
CA ASN A 116 10.66 -11.38 22.16
C ASN A 116 11.21 -10.14 22.86
N GLU A 117 12.53 -9.94 22.90
CA GLU A 117 13.15 -8.73 23.43
C GLU A 117 12.77 -7.49 22.59
N THR A 118 12.78 -7.62 21.26
CA THR A 118 12.35 -6.56 20.36
C THR A 118 10.89 -6.22 20.59
N SER A 119 10.02 -7.24 20.64
CA SER A 119 8.60 -7.07 20.93
C SER A 119 8.37 -6.41 22.29
N LYS A 120 9.05 -6.86 23.32
CA LYS A 120 8.92 -6.28 24.67
C LYS A 120 9.32 -4.82 24.73
N LYS A 121 10.36 -4.41 23.98
CA LYS A 121 10.79 -3.01 23.88
C LYS A 121 9.79 -2.14 23.13
N GLN A 122 9.14 -2.67 22.10
CA GLN A 122 8.28 -1.91 21.19
C GLN A 122 6.80 -1.99 21.54
N LEU A 123 6.35 -3.14 22.01
CA LEU A 123 4.93 -3.46 22.26
C LEU A 123 4.61 -3.71 23.75
N GLY A 124 5.64 -3.78 24.59
CA GLY A 124 5.49 -3.98 26.04
C GLY A 124 5.42 -5.43 26.52
N GLU A 125 5.17 -6.39 25.60
CA GLU A 125 5.01 -7.81 25.92
C GLU A 125 5.79 -8.71 24.94
N GLU A 126 6.02 -9.96 25.35
CA GLU A 126 6.62 -10.99 24.49
C GLU A 126 5.60 -11.43 23.42
N VAL A 127 6.05 -11.54 22.18
CA VAL A 127 5.17 -11.84 21.05
C VAL A 127 4.96 -13.34 20.86
N LEU A 128 5.97 -14.17 21.10
CA LEU A 128 5.86 -15.63 21.03
C LEU A 128 5.95 -16.26 22.42
N LEU A 129 4.89 -16.96 22.77
CA LEU A 129 4.81 -17.73 24.01
C LEU A 129 5.21 -19.18 23.73
N ARG A 130 5.96 -19.76 24.66
CA ARG A 130 6.36 -21.16 24.56
C ARG A 130 5.39 -22.03 25.33
N GLU A 131 4.72 -22.94 24.62
CA GLU A 131 3.77 -23.89 25.19
C GLU A 131 4.19 -25.33 24.90
N ARG A 132 3.61 -26.28 25.62
CA ARG A 132 3.76 -27.70 25.32
C ARG A 132 2.53 -28.17 24.58
N SER A 133 2.72 -29.02 23.56
CA SER A 133 1.59 -29.62 22.84
C SER A 133 0.74 -30.47 23.80
N GLU A 134 -0.56 -30.34 23.70
CA GLU A 134 -1.50 -31.18 24.45
C GLU A 134 -1.43 -32.66 23.99
N GLN A 135 -1.15 -32.84 22.69
CA GLN A 135 -1.08 -34.17 22.08
C GLN A 135 0.23 -34.90 22.38
N ASP A 136 1.35 -34.17 22.35
CA ASP A 136 2.66 -34.71 22.69
C ASP A 136 3.43 -33.75 23.60
N LYS A 137 3.50 -34.02 24.88
CA LYS A 137 4.18 -33.21 25.90
C LYS A 137 5.67 -33.03 25.65
N ARG A 138 6.26 -33.79 24.71
CA ARG A 138 7.67 -33.65 24.30
C ARG A 138 7.82 -32.53 23.25
N GLN A 139 6.76 -32.22 22.53
CA GLN A 139 6.78 -31.15 21.51
C GLN A 139 6.59 -29.78 22.15
N VAL A 140 7.44 -28.86 21.73
CA VAL A 140 7.36 -27.44 22.07
C VAL A 140 6.69 -26.72 20.94
N LEU A 141 5.66 -25.96 21.27
CA LEU A 141 4.93 -25.09 20.36
C LEU A 141 5.23 -23.63 20.70
N TYR A 142 5.27 -22.80 19.70
CA TYR A 142 5.37 -21.36 19.81
C TYR A 142 4.07 -20.75 19.34
N VAL A 143 3.38 -20.07 20.22
CA VAL A 143 2.04 -19.50 20.00
C VAL A 143 2.15 -18.00 20.03
N LEU A 144 1.46 -17.34 19.12
CA LEU A 144 1.34 -15.89 19.14
C LEU A 144 0.62 -15.44 20.43
N ASN A 145 1.17 -14.42 21.10
CA ASN A 145 0.53 -13.88 22.30
C ASN A 145 -0.82 -13.26 21.95
N PRO A 146 -1.96 -13.79 22.46
CA PRO A 146 -3.29 -13.29 22.12
C PRO A 146 -3.50 -11.82 22.41
N ARG A 147 -2.78 -11.27 23.41
CA ARG A 147 -2.87 -9.84 23.75
C ARG A 147 -2.27 -8.93 22.68
N LEU A 148 -1.30 -9.43 21.91
CA LEU A 148 -0.66 -8.68 20.84
C LEU A 148 -1.28 -8.94 19.47
N GLU A 149 -2.16 -9.93 19.33
CA GLU A 149 -2.78 -10.30 18.07
C GLU A 149 -3.48 -9.11 17.39
N SER A 150 -4.28 -8.35 18.14
CA SER A 150 -4.96 -7.17 17.61
C SER A 150 -4.01 -6.01 17.24
N ALA A 151 -2.88 -5.89 17.94
CA ALA A 151 -1.87 -4.90 17.66
C ALA A 151 -1.06 -5.28 16.40
N LEU A 152 -0.74 -6.56 16.25
CA LEU A 152 -0.03 -7.11 15.11
C LEU A 152 -0.91 -7.14 13.85
N ALA A 153 -2.20 -7.48 13.97
CA ALA A 153 -3.15 -7.45 12.86
C ALA A 153 -3.30 -6.05 12.21
N ARG A 154 -2.95 -4.99 12.94
CA ARG A 154 -2.90 -3.61 12.39
C ARG A 154 -1.57 -3.32 11.69
N LEU A 155 -0.56 -4.16 11.92
CA LEU A 155 0.78 -4.05 11.35
C LEU A 155 1.01 -5.07 10.23
N LEU A 156 0.28 -6.19 10.21
CA LEU A 156 0.20 -7.17 9.15
C LEU A 156 -0.78 -6.70 8.06
#